data_ef10018a034ee27d00f8a112ae49bf89
#
_entry.id   ef10018a034ee27d00f8a112ae49bf89
#
_cell.length_a   1.000
_cell.length_b   1.000
_cell.length_c   1.000
_cell.angle_alpha   90.00
_cell.angle_beta   90.00
_cell.angle_gamma   90.00
#
_symmetry.space_group_name_H-M   'P 1'
#
loop_
_entity.id
_entity.type
_entity.pdbx_description
1 polymer ?
#
loop_
_entity_poly.entity_id
_entity_poly.type
_entity_poly.pdbx_seq_one_letter_code
_entity_poly.pdbx_strand_id
1 'polypeptide(L)'
;MKTSIMSYVAASALALAAFRSAAGLLDNAWIKGTTDKDPLTYRAGEEIAITLTPMDIDGEVPAGEYALELTRSDDYGNFKTWTEPFTGAPHVYRTSLDKPGFVRLEAYVLGPDGKRVTKKFTGDATTPEGKKAMNAFEKAKKAVFFDGGAGVEVEKLAPYAEPKDFDAFWTRQFARLDKVPVAFLEKVEVPQRNPRTRLYAVSIACAEGIRPVTGYLSIPVAADEGKKFPARLETHGYSGNPGFHMPGGWARETEIVLNINAHGMKLPAFGATDDDLEELRQSIKSNGRSYAFDPVQNADPETAYFNGMVLRVKRALQCLKTLKEWNGKDLYANGGSQGGLQTIWAAGCGEGVTRADSAITWCCDMHSHADRLAKKASSGGWYIPWTEAMGYYDAVNWAKRIPTACRTNITRAGLGDYCCPPMGLAKLWNSIPGSNKSIVWVQGSEHGYVPPQYEGRDFKKGIGK
;
A
#
# COMPACT_ATOMS: atom_id res chain seq x y z
N MET A 1 -72.49 -11.42 -2.04
CA MET A 1 -71.15 -11.84 -2.45
C MET A 1 -70.24 -10.61 -2.59
N LYS A 2 -69.75 -10.06 -1.50
CA LYS A 2 -68.72 -9.00 -1.46
C LYS A 2 -68.10 -9.00 -0.05
N THR A 3 -67.23 -9.95 0.23
CA THR A 3 -66.37 -9.91 1.43
C THR A 3 -65.35 -11.04 1.27
N SER A 4 -64.24 -10.81 0.61
CA SER A 4 -63.04 -11.68 0.74
C SER A 4 -61.84 -11.25 -0.08
N ILE A 5 -61.60 -9.93 -0.29
CA ILE A 5 -60.39 -9.48 -1.01
C ILE A 5 -59.47 -8.61 -0.13
N MET A 6 -59.94 -8.15 1.03
CA MET A 6 -59.14 -7.24 1.88
C MET A 6 -58.14 -7.93 2.85
N SER A 7 -58.26 -9.24 3.05
CA SER A 7 -57.42 -9.95 4.04
C SER A 7 -56.04 -10.44 3.50
N TYR A 8 -55.88 -10.47 2.18
CA TYR A 8 -54.60 -10.95 1.59
C TYR A 8 -53.52 -9.87 1.40
N VAL A 9 -53.94 -8.61 1.32
CA VAL A 9 -52.95 -7.50 1.15
C VAL A 9 -52.25 -7.12 2.45
N ALA A 10 -52.96 -7.27 3.59
CA ALA A 10 -52.40 -6.97 4.92
C ALA A 10 -51.35 -8.02 5.37
N ALA A 11 -51.55 -9.29 4.99
CA ALA A 11 -50.59 -10.36 5.33
C ALA A 11 -49.27 -10.25 4.55
N SER A 12 -49.31 -9.77 3.29
CA SER A 12 -48.12 -9.58 2.48
C SER A 12 -47.26 -8.37 2.92
N ALA A 13 -47.91 -7.33 3.44
CA ALA A 13 -47.17 -6.15 3.96
C ALA A 13 -46.47 -6.44 5.31
N LEU A 14 -47.11 -7.27 6.17
CA LEU A 14 -46.45 -7.70 7.42
C LEU A 14 -45.32 -8.72 7.18
N ALA A 15 -45.41 -9.56 6.17
CA ALA A 15 -44.35 -10.50 5.83
C ALA A 15 -43.11 -9.78 5.26
N LEU A 16 -43.27 -8.70 4.50
CA LEU A 16 -42.14 -7.88 4.02
C LEU A 16 -41.49 -7.07 5.15
N ALA A 17 -42.22 -6.66 6.17
CA ALA A 17 -41.65 -5.98 7.34
C ALA A 17 -40.92 -6.93 8.27
N ALA A 18 -41.34 -8.20 8.38
CA ALA A 18 -40.71 -9.19 9.22
C ALA A 18 -39.37 -9.74 8.66
N PHE A 19 -39.14 -9.65 7.34
CA PHE A 19 -37.86 -10.06 6.73
C PHE A 19 -36.77 -8.98 6.80
N ARG A 20 -37.07 -7.72 7.16
CA ARG A 20 -36.10 -6.64 7.35
C ARG A 20 -35.45 -6.62 8.74
N SER A 21 -35.87 -7.43 9.67
CA SER A 21 -35.37 -7.39 11.06
C SER A 21 -34.16 -8.32 11.35
N ALA A 22 -33.53 -8.90 10.33
CA ALA A 22 -32.39 -9.79 10.53
C ALA A 22 -31.03 -9.08 10.48
N ALA A 23 -30.94 -7.85 9.93
CA ALA A 23 -29.71 -7.06 9.94
C ALA A 23 -29.71 -6.13 11.16
N GLY A 24 -28.60 -6.07 11.89
CA GLY A 24 -28.43 -5.11 12.98
C GLY A 24 -28.33 -3.68 12.44
N LEU A 25 -28.73 -2.70 13.22
CA LEU A 25 -28.79 -1.27 12.88
C LEU A 25 -27.55 -0.74 12.14
N LEU A 26 -26.36 -1.26 12.47
CA LEU A 26 -25.06 -0.80 11.97
C LEU A 26 -24.31 -1.86 11.16
N ASP A 27 -24.96 -2.94 10.73
CA ASP A 27 -24.28 -4.04 10.03
C ASP A 27 -23.65 -3.62 8.68
N ASN A 28 -24.25 -2.62 8.01
CA ASN A 28 -23.71 -2.05 6.77
C ASN A 28 -23.06 -0.68 6.96
N ALA A 29 -23.14 -0.11 8.16
CA ALA A 29 -22.74 1.26 8.41
C ALA A 29 -21.26 1.51 8.20
N TRP A 30 -20.92 2.71 7.78
CA TRP A 30 -19.56 3.23 7.70
C TRP A 30 -19.56 4.74 7.92
N ILE A 31 -18.40 5.34 8.19
CA ILE A 31 -18.29 6.78 8.40
C ILE A 31 -17.58 7.41 7.21
N LYS A 32 -18.25 8.34 6.52
CA LYS A 32 -17.66 9.21 5.51
C LYS A 32 -17.05 10.41 6.21
N GLY A 33 -15.75 10.65 6.00
CA GLY A 33 -15.08 11.86 6.48
C GLY A 33 -14.81 12.82 5.33
N THR A 34 -15.06 14.12 5.57
CA THR A 34 -14.74 15.20 4.65
C THR A 34 -14.18 16.39 5.43
N THR A 35 -13.37 17.22 4.77
CA THR A 35 -12.91 18.49 5.28
C THR A 35 -13.66 19.65 4.60
N ASP A 36 -13.72 20.80 5.24
CA ASP A 36 -14.41 22.01 4.72
C ASP A 36 -13.77 22.54 3.41
N LYS A 37 -12.50 22.18 3.16
CA LYS A 37 -11.78 22.43 1.91
C LYS A 37 -10.84 21.27 1.57
N ASP A 38 -10.02 21.39 0.55
CA ASP A 38 -9.00 20.38 0.23
C ASP A 38 -8.12 20.10 1.47
N PRO A 39 -8.02 18.83 1.93
CA PRO A 39 -7.37 18.47 3.18
C PRO A 39 -5.86 18.81 3.22
N LEU A 40 -5.23 19.18 2.12
CA LEU A 40 -3.80 19.50 2.05
C LEU A 40 -3.50 21.00 1.93
N THR A 41 -4.51 21.88 2.03
CA THR A 41 -4.36 23.31 1.77
C THR A 41 -4.45 24.20 3.02
N TYR A 42 -4.42 23.62 4.20
CA TYR A 42 -4.45 24.40 5.45
C TYR A 42 -3.11 25.07 5.74
N ARG A 43 -3.22 26.23 6.42
CA ARG A 43 -2.08 27.00 6.92
C ARG A 43 -1.88 26.78 8.40
N ALA A 44 -0.68 27.08 8.91
CA ALA A 44 -0.38 27.03 10.33
C ALA A 44 -1.37 27.90 11.12
N GLY A 45 -1.97 27.33 12.18
CA GLY A 45 -2.97 27.97 13.04
C GLY A 45 -4.38 28.05 12.45
N GLU A 46 -4.59 27.69 11.19
CA GLU A 46 -5.92 27.69 10.58
C GLU A 46 -6.81 26.59 11.17
N GLU A 47 -8.09 26.90 11.38
CA GLU A 47 -9.07 25.91 11.83
C GLU A 47 -9.32 24.88 10.73
N ILE A 48 -9.28 23.62 11.10
CA ILE A 48 -9.57 22.44 10.29
C ILE A 48 -10.92 21.88 10.77
N ALA A 49 -11.94 21.89 9.94
CA ALA A 49 -13.21 21.28 10.23
C ALA A 49 -13.32 19.92 9.49
N ILE A 50 -13.40 18.83 10.26
CA ILE A 50 -13.60 17.47 9.74
C ILE A 50 -15.03 17.05 10.05
N THR A 51 -15.83 16.84 9.01
CA THR A 51 -17.20 16.35 9.12
C THR A 51 -17.23 14.83 8.97
N LEU A 52 -17.71 14.16 9.99
CA LEU A 52 -17.96 12.72 10.03
C LEU A 52 -19.45 12.48 9.76
N THR A 53 -19.78 11.86 8.64
CA THR A 53 -21.14 11.54 8.24
C THR A 53 -21.34 10.03 8.30
N PRO A 54 -22.14 9.53 9.25
CA PRO A 54 -22.53 8.12 9.25
C PRO A 54 -23.37 7.80 8.01
N MET A 55 -23.07 6.67 7.38
CA MET A 55 -23.68 6.20 6.14
C MET A 55 -24.26 4.80 6.34
N ASP A 56 -25.30 4.45 5.60
CA ASP A 56 -25.87 3.11 5.52
C ASP A 56 -26.32 2.54 6.89
N ILE A 57 -26.94 3.41 7.71
CA ILE A 57 -27.57 3.05 8.98
C ILE A 57 -29.00 2.57 8.68
N ASP A 58 -29.40 1.43 9.22
CA ASP A 58 -30.70 0.77 8.99
C ASP A 58 -31.74 1.20 10.05
N GLY A 59 -32.12 2.48 10.08
CA GLY A 59 -33.10 3.04 11.00
C GLY A 59 -32.54 4.16 11.89
N GLU A 60 -33.30 4.49 12.95
CA GLU A 60 -32.90 5.52 13.91
C GLU A 60 -31.96 4.95 14.97
N VAL A 61 -30.90 5.69 15.29
CA VAL A 61 -29.97 5.34 16.37
C VAL A 61 -30.61 5.67 17.72
N PRO A 62 -30.81 4.69 18.61
CA PRO A 62 -31.40 4.92 19.92
C PRO A 62 -30.56 5.88 20.75
N ALA A 63 -31.19 6.87 21.34
CA ALA A 63 -30.52 7.89 22.15
C ALA A 63 -29.81 7.26 23.36
N GLY A 64 -28.53 7.58 23.52
CA GLY A 64 -27.71 7.16 24.66
C GLY A 64 -27.20 5.72 24.61
N GLU A 65 -27.54 4.93 23.60
CA GLU A 65 -27.04 3.54 23.49
C GLU A 65 -25.68 3.43 22.81
N TYR A 66 -25.35 4.36 21.93
CA TYR A 66 -24.11 4.36 21.15
C TYR A 66 -23.26 5.59 21.46
N ALA A 67 -21.96 5.41 21.36
CA ALA A 67 -21.01 6.49 21.51
C ALA A 67 -20.03 6.54 20.31
N LEU A 68 -19.45 7.70 20.07
CA LEU A 68 -18.35 7.93 19.15
C LEU A 68 -17.09 8.10 19.94
N GLU A 69 -16.17 7.13 19.90
CA GLU A 69 -14.81 7.27 20.44
C GLU A 69 -13.99 8.04 19.42
N LEU A 70 -13.47 9.18 19.82
CA LEU A 70 -12.66 10.07 19.00
C LEU A 70 -11.24 10.12 19.53
N THR A 71 -10.27 9.97 18.64
CA THR A 71 -8.86 10.17 18.95
C THR A 71 -8.24 11.18 17.98
N ARG A 72 -7.81 12.31 18.51
CA ARG A 72 -6.99 13.28 17.77
C ARG A 72 -5.53 13.03 18.05
N SER A 73 -4.71 12.96 17.02
CA SER A 73 -3.24 12.96 17.14
C SER A 73 -2.61 13.85 16.06
N ASP A 74 -1.31 14.13 16.18
CA ASP A 74 -0.54 14.87 15.19
C ASP A 74 0.92 14.42 15.11
N ASP A 75 1.65 14.94 14.13
CA ASP A 75 3.05 14.62 13.88
C ASP A 75 4.01 15.09 15.00
N TYR A 76 3.52 15.85 15.98
CA TYR A 76 4.29 16.36 17.10
C TYR A 76 4.06 15.60 18.40
N GLY A 77 3.28 14.51 18.34
CA GLY A 77 3.01 13.64 19.46
C GLY A 77 1.91 14.13 20.40
N ASN A 78 1.18 15.19 20.03
CA ASN A 78 -0.04 15.55 20.75
C ASN A 78 -1.09 14.48 20.51
N PHE A 79 -1.76 14.07 21.60
CA PHE A 79 -2.70 12.96 21.57
C PHE A 79 -3.82 13.21 22.59
N LYS A 80 -5.06 13.05 22.14
CA LYS A 80 -6.25 13.14 23.01
C LYS A 80 -7.31 12.15 22.53
N THR A 81 -7.86 11.38 23.47
CA THR A 81 -9.02 10.49 23.25
C THR A 81 -10.17 10.93 24.17
N TRP A 82 -11.38 10.90 23.63
CA TRP A 82 -12.63 11.16 24.36
C TRP A 82 -13.79 10.47 23.68
N THR A 83 -14.95 10.47 24.32
CA THR A 83 -16.19 9.92 23.77
C THR A 83 -17.27 10.97 23.73
N GLU A 84 -18.14 10.89 22.71
CA GLU A 84 -19.34 11.70 22.55
C GLU A 84 -20.53 10.81 22.18
N PRO A 85 -21.79 11.24 22.40
CA PRO A 85 -22.96 10.50 21.95
C PRO A 85 -22.92 10.30 20.43
N PHE A 86 -23.18 9.07 19.97
CA PHE A 86 -23.38 8.77 18.55
C PHE A 86 -24.87 8.73 18.25
N THR A 87 -25.36 9.68 17.49
CA THR A 87 -26.79 9.86 17.17
C THR A 87 -27.17 9.44 15.75
N GLY A 88 -26.19 9.01 14.95
CA GLY A 88 -26.42 8.77 13.50
C GLY A 88 -26.43 10.05 12.65
N ALA A 89 -26.43 11.23 13.26
CA ALA A 89 -26.32 12.50 12.55
C ALA A 89 -24.85 12.83 12.23
N PRO A 90 -24.61 13.71 11.23
CA PRO A 90 -23.26 14.23 10.98
C PRO A 90 -22.66 14.92 12.21
N HIS A 91 -21.38 14.67 12.47
CA HIS A 91 -20.60 15.27 13.54
C HIS A 91 -19.46 16.10 12.97
N VAL A 92 -19.28 17.34 13.42
CA VAL A 92 -18.21 18.23 12.96
C VAL A 92 -17.17 18.37 14.06
N TYR A 93 -15.97 17.85 13.81
CA TYR A 93 -14.83 18.03 14.70
C TYR A 93 -13.96 19.18 14.20
N ARG A 94 -13.52 20.05 15.12
CA ARG A 94 -12.67 21.20 14.82
C ARG A 94 -11.33 21.09 15.54
N THR A 95 -10.27 21.39 14.82
CA THR A 95 -8.90 21.38 15.33
C THR A 95 -8.02 22.35 14.55
N SER A 96 -6.76 22.47 14.95
CA SER A 96 -5.74 23.20 14.21
C SER A 96 -4.36 22.57 14.43
N LEU A 97 -3.38 23.03 13.67
CA LEU A 97 -1.98 22.70 13.85
C LEU A 97 -1.13 23.95 13.53
N ASP A 98 -0.27 24.36 14.45
CA ASP A 98 0.50 25.62 14.33
C ASP A 98 1.81 25.47 13.55
N LYS A 99 2.07 24.29 12.99
CA LYS A 99 3.32 23.93 12.30
C LYS A 99 3.02 23.07 11.08
N PRO A 100 3.90 23.05 10.05
CA PRO A 100 3.78 22.13 8.94
C PRO A 100 3.73 20.67 9.38
N GLY A 101 2.72 19.91 8.96
CA GLY A 101 2.53 18.53 9.40
C GLY A 101 1.11 18.04 9.16
N PHE A 102 0.77 16.91 9.77
CA PHE A 102 -0.56 16.31 9.68
C PHE A 102 -1.24 16.21 11.04
N VAL A 103 -2.55 16.46 11.02
CA VAL A 103 -3.48 16.09 12.07
C VAL A 103 -4.21 14.83 11.64
N ARG A 104 -4.31 13.84 12.52
CA ARG A 104 -5.09 12.62 12.36
C ARG A 104 -6.30 12.67 13.27
N LEU A 105 -7.44 12.24 12.77
CA LEU A 105 -8.64 11.96 13.52
C LEU A 105 -9.06 10.51 13.28
N GLU A 106 -9.09 9.74 14.35
CA GLU A 106 -9.69 8.40 14.38
C GLU A 106 -11.05 8.50 15.06
N ALA A 107 -12.06 7.85 14.52
CA ALA A 107 -13.39 7.77 15.09
C ALA A 107 -13.91 6.34 15.00
N TYR A 108 -14.38 5.79 16.13
CA TYR A 108 -14.98 4.45 16.19
C TYR A 108 -16.34 4.52 16.86
N VAL A 109 -17.33 3.86 16.29
CA VAL A 109 -18.62 3.70 16.94
C VAL A 109 -18.51 2.61 18.01
N LEU A 110 -18.91 2.96 19.22
CA LEU A 110 -19.04 2.04 20.36
C LEU A 110 -20.50 1.64 20.55
N GLY A 111 -20.74 0.36 20.79
CA GLY A 111 -22.07 -0.17 21.13
C GLY A 111 -22.43 0.03 22.60
N PRO A 112 -23.64 -0.45 23.00
CA PRO A 112 -24.11 -0.36 24.39
C PRO A 112 -23.21 -1.09 25.40
N ASP A 113 -22.41 -2.05 24.94
CA ASP A 113 -21.42 -2.77 25.75
C ASP A 113 -20.06 -2.06 25.85
N GLY A 114 -19.94 -0.86 25.31
CA GLY A 114 -18.73 -0.07 25.26
C GLY A 114 -17.65 -0.59 24.29
N LYS A 115 -17.93 -1.61 23.49
CA LYS A 115 -17.00 -2.15 22.51
C LYS A 115 -17.24 -1.53 21.14
N ARG A 116 -16.19 -1.55 20.31
CA ARG A 116 -16.29 -1.09 18.92
C ARG A 116 -17.26 -1.94 18.13
N VAL A 117 -18.23 -1.28 17.51
CA VAL A 117 -19.21 -1.92 16.64
C VAL A 117 -18.49 -2.52 15.43
N THR A 118 -18.83 -3.78 15.13
CA THR A 118 -18.30 -4.48 13.96
C THR A 118 -19.44 -4.90 13.05
N LYS A 119 -19.26 -4.71 11.74
CA LYS A 119 -20.16 -5.16 10.71
C LYS A 119 -20.34 -6.67 10.76
N LYS A 120 -21.52 -7.14 10.37
CA LYS A 120 -21.83 -8.56 10.21
C LYS A 120 -22.14 -8.85 8.74
N PHE A 121 -21.77 -10.02 8.28
CA PHE A 121 -22.15 -10.46 6.95
C PHE A 121 -23.65 -10.80 6.93
N THR A 122 -24.40 -10.15 6.04
CA THR A 122 -25.85 -10.34 5.93
C THR A 122 -26.26 -11.11 4.67
N GLY A 123 -25.30 -11.50 3.82
CA GLY A 123 -25.56 -12.24 2.59
C GLY A 123 -25.73 -13.74 2.80
N ASP A 124 -26.30 -14.43 1.80
CA ASP A 124 -26.40 -15.89 1.78
C ASP A 124 -25.09 -16.52 1.34
N ALA A 125 -24.29 -17.00 2.32
CA ALA A 125 -23.00 -17.66 2.08
C ALA A 125 -23.12 -19.08 1.47
N THR A 126 -24.30 -19.58 1.18
CA THR A 126 -24.48 -20.92 0.58
C THR A 126 -24.34 -20.89 -0.96
N THR A 127 -24.65 -19.76 -1.60
CA THR A 127 -24.51 -19.56 -3.05
C THR A 127 -23.07 -19.29 -3.46
N PRO A 128 -22.65 -19.54 -4.72
CA PRO A 128 -21.32 -19.20 -5.22
C PRO A 128 -21.00 -17.71 -5.11
N GLU A 129 -21.95 -16.84 -5.43
CA GLU A 129 -21.86 -15.39 -5.32
C GLU A 129 -21.75 -14.95 -3.86
N GLY A 130 -22.55 -15.54 -2.99
CA GLY A 130 -22.53 -15.27 -1.56
C GLY A 130 -21.24 -15.74 -0.89
N LYS A 131 -20.67 -16.89 -1.28
CA LYS A 131 -19.33 -17.32 -0.83
C LYS A 131 -18.25 -16.33 -1.24
N LYS A 132 -18.32 -15.82 -2.47
CA LYS A 132 -17.39 -14.78 -2.94
C LYS A 132 -17.54 -13.50 -2.14
N ALA A 133 -18.78 -13.07 -1.86
CA ALA A 133 -19.08 -11.90 -1.05
C ALA A 133 -18.62 -12.07 0.41
N MET A 134 -18.86 -13.24 1.02
CA MET A 134 -18.36 -13.58 2.37
C MET A 134 -16.84 -13.51 2.43
N ASN A 135 -16.14 -14.10 1.45
CA ASN A 135 -14.68 -14.03 1.38
C ASN A 135 -14.14 -12.60 1.24
N ALA A 136 -14.86 -11.74 0.51
CA ALA A 136 -14.52 -10.32 0.42
C ALA A 136 -14.77 -9.60 1.76
N PHE A 137 -15.90 -9.88 2.41
CA PHE A 137 -16.25 -9.35 3.72
C PHE A 137 -15.25 -9.74 4.80
N GLU A 138 -14.81 -11.03 4.83
CA GLU A 138 -13.80 -11.50 5.79
C GLU A 138 -12.45 -10.80 5.63
N LYS A 139 -12.13 -10.34 4.44
CA LYS A 139 -10.91 -9.56 4.12
C LYS A 139 -11.08 -8.06 4.33
N ALA A 140 -12.31 -7.58 4.46
CA ALA A 140 -12.62 -6.17 4.61
C ALA A 140 -12.46 -5.70 6.08
N LYS A 141 -12.39 -4.40 6.26
CA LYS A 141 -12.43 -3.79 7.59
C LYS A 141 -13.84 -3.91 8.17
N LYS A 142 -13.99 -4.58 9.31
CA LYS A 142 -15.29 -4.85 9.94
C LYS A 142 -15.77 -3.72 10.86
N ALA A 143 -14.86 -2.94 11.45
CA ALA A 143 -15.26 -1.84 12.34
C ALA A 143 -16.06 -0.75 11.62
N VAL A 144 -17.00 -0.14 12.32
CA VAL A 144 -17.66 1.10 11.88
C VAL A 144 -16.78 2.26 12.35
N PHE A 145 -16.01 2.83 11.44
CA PHE A 145 -14.95 3.76 11.80
C PHE A 145 -14.65 4.78 10.71
N PHE A 146 -13.89 5.79 11.08
CA PHE A 146 -13.14 6.69 10.20
C PHE A 146 -11.71 6.80 10.71
N ASP A 147 -10.74 6.86 9.80
CA ASP A 147 -9.35 7.17 10.08
C ASP A 147 -8.81 8.04 8.95
N GLY A 148 -8.55 9.29 9.24
CA GLY A 148 -8.16 10.26 8.23
C GLY A 148 -7.62 11.53 8.87
N GLY A 149 -7.59 12.63 8.12
CA GLY A 149 -7.05 13.86 8.66
C GLY A 149 -6.84 14.97 7.65
N ALA A 150 -5.95 15.89 7.98
CA ALA A 150 -5.59 17.01 7.13
C ALA A 150 -4.11 17.37 7.29
N GLY A 151 -3.53 17.93 6.23
CA GLY A 151 -2.16 18.43 6.19
C GLY A 151 -2.11 19.95 6.22
N VAL A 152 -1.16 20.48 6.98
CA VAL A 152 -0.88 21.91 7.14
C VAL A 152 0.47 22.20 6.49
N GLU A 153 0.51 23.13 5.54
CA GLU A 153 1.73 23.61 4.86
C GLU A 153 2.65 22.44 4.43
N VAL A 154 2.06 21.41 3.84
CA VAL A 154 2.75 20.14 3.54
C VAL A 154 3.91 20.31 2.56
N GLU A 155 3.89 21.34 1.75
CA GLU A 155 4.96 21.72 0.83
C GLU A 155 6.24 22.16 1.56
N LYS A 156 6.14 22.56 2.84
CA LYS A 156 7.29 22.96 3.69
C LYS A 156 7.94 21.78 4.40
N LEU A 157 7.37 20.58 4.30
CA LEU A 157 7.91 19.40 4.95
C LEU A 157 9.20 18.94 4.25
N ALA A 158 10.30 18.97 4.99
CA ALA A 158 11.60 18.50 4.54
C ALA A 158 11.95 17.15 5.16
N PRO A 159 12.61 16.24 4.42
CA PRO A 159 13.07 14.97 4.97
C PRO A 159 14.24 15.18 5.94
N TYR A 160 14.54 14.14 6.72
CA TYR A 160 15.79 14.06 7.47
C TYR A 160 16.99 14.10 6.49
N ALA A 161 18.14 14.56 7.00
CA ALA A 161 19.34 14.67 6.19
C ALA A 161 19.79 13.29 5.67
N GLU A 162 20.11 13.21 4.39
CA GLU A 162 20.65 11.99 3.82
C GLU A 162 22.12 11.75 4.22
N PRO A 163 22.61 10.51 4.18
CA PRO A 163 24.03 10.20 4.35
C PRO A 163 24.89 11.00 3.36
N LYS A 164 25.96 11.61 3.86
CA LYS A 164 26.83 12.49 3.05
C LYS A 164 27.49 11.78 1.86
N ASP A 165 27.72 10.48 1.98
CA ASP A 165 28.34 9.65 0.95
C ASP A 165 27.32 8.75 0.22
N PHE A 166 26.03 9.08 0.24
CA PHE A 166 24.96 8.27 -0.33
C PHE A 166 25.29 7.80 -1.76
N ASP A 167 25.68 8.72 -2.64
CA ASP A 167 25.97 8.39 -4.05
C ASP A 167 27.26 7.55 -4.18
N ALA A 168 28.27 7.84 -3.38
CA ALA A 168 29.52 7.06 -3.36
C ALA A 168 29.27 5.63 -2.85
N PHE A 169 28.45 5.45 -1.82
CA PHE A 169 28.05 4.15 -1.32
C PHE A 169 27.36 3.34 -2.43
N TRP A 170 26.33 3.89 -3.06
CA TRP A 170 25.59 3.17 -4.10
C TRP A 170 26.44 2.92 -5.34
N THR A 171 27.35 3.81 -5.70
CA THR A 171 28.32 3.56 -6.78
C THR A 171 29.14 2.32 -6.48
N ARG A 172 29.64 2.15 -5.24
CA ARG A 172 30.38 0.94 -4.84
C ARG A 172 29.51 -0.33 -4.88
N GLN A 173 28.28 -0.25 -4.37
CA GLN A 173 27.36 -1.39 -4.37
C GLN A 173 26.96 -1.80 -5.80
N PHE A 174 26.73 -0.85 -6.68
CA PHE A 174 26.44 -1.14 -8.09
C PHE A 174 27.65 -1.69 -8.83
N ALA A 175 28.84 -1.21 -8.55
CA ALA A 175 30.08 -1.80 -9.10
C ALA A 175 30.26 -3.27 -8.69
N ARG A 176 29.83 -3.67 -7.47
CA ARG A 176 29.78 -5.10 -7.10
C ARG A 176 28.81 -5.89 -7.96
N LEU A 177 27.62 -5.32 -8.21
CA LEU A 177 26.62 -5.96 -9.05
C LEU A 177 27.12 -6.13 -10.49
N ASP A 178 27.74 -5.10 -11.06
CA ASP A 178 28.18 -5.06 -12.46
C ASP A 178 29.34 -6.01 -12.75
N LYS A 179 30.08 -6.49 -11.73
CA LYS A 179 31.09 -7.57 -11.88
C LYS A 179 30.46 -8.92 -12.30
N VAL A 180 29.16 -9.10 -12.03
CA VAL A 180 28.43 -10.31 -12.40
C VAL A 180 27.63 -10.02 -13.67
N PRO A 181 27.85 -10.76 -14.78
CA PRO A 181 27.08 -10.57 -16.01
C PRO A 181 25.58 -10.77 -15.80
N VAL A 182 24.77 -10.01 -16.55
CA VAL A 182 23.33 -10.23 -16.58
C VAL A 182 23.03 -11.54 -17.32
N ALA A 183 22.65 -12.57 -16.58
CA ALA A 183 22.37 -13.88 -17.14
C ALA A 183 21.24 -14.57 -16.40
N PHE A 184 20.40 -15.30 -17.14
CA PHE A 184 19.48 -16.27 -16.57
C PHE A 184 20.30 -17.47 -16.06
N LEU A 185 20.21 -17.75 -14.78
CA LEU A 185 20.67 -19.01 -14.21
C LEU A 185 19.69 -20.13 -14.56
N GLU A 186 18.40 -19.81 -14.53
CA GLU A 186 17.32 -20.70 -14.90
C GLU A 186 16.20 -19.89 -15.58
N LYS A 187 15.62 -20.47 -16.62
CA LYS A 187 14.43 -19.94 -17.32
C LYS A 187 13.59 -21.09 -17.84
N VAL A 188 12.45 -21.33 -17.24
CA VAL A 188 11.55 -22.44 -17.56
C VAL A 188 10.18 -21.89 -17.91
N GLU A 189 9.62 -22.28 -19.03
CA GLU A 189 8.25 -21.93 -19.39
C GLU A 189 7.27 -22.67 -18.48
N VAL A 190 6.29 -21.94 -17.95
CA VAL A 190 5.29 -22.48 -17.03
C VAL A 190 3.88 -22.22 -17.55
N PRO A 191 2.90 -23.08 -17.18
CA PRO A 191 1.52 -22.91 -17.59
C PRO A 191 0.97 -21.53 -17.20
N GLN A 192 0.19 -20.95 -18.10
CA GLN A 192 -0.40 -19.66 -17.90
C GLN A 192 -1.84 -19.60 -18.48
N ARG A 193 -2.69 -18.76 -17.86
CA ARG A 193 -4.13 -18.70 -18.22
C ARG A 193 -4.42 -17.86 -19.46
N ASN A 194 -3.60 -16.85 -19.76
CA ASN A 194 -3.78 -15.99 -20.91
C ASN A 194 -2.98 -16.55 -22.11
N PRO A 195 -3.63 -17.14 -23.14
CA PRO A 195 -2.93 -17.76 -24.29
C PRO A 195 -2.18 -16.73 -25.16
N ARG A 196 -2.40 -15.43 -24.95
CA ARG A 196 -1.70 -14.37 -25.70
C ARG A 196 -0.40 -13.90 -25.01
N THR A 197 -0.01 -14.57 -23.94
CA THR A 197 1.26 -14.30 -23.26
C THR A 197 1.94 -15.62 -22.93
N ARG A 198 3.27 -15.63 -22.99
CA ARG A 198 4.10 -16.72 -22.45
C ARG A 198 4.56 -16.33 -21.07
N LEU A 199 4.66 -17.31 -20.19
CA LEU A 199 5.09 -17.11 -18.82
C LEU A 199 6.31 -18.00 -18.53
N TYR A 200 7.34 -17.39 -17.97
CA TYR A 200 8.56 -18.08 -17.57
C TYR A 200 8.82 -17.87 -16.09
N ALA A 201 9.09 -18.95 -15.37
CA ALA A 201 9.81 -18.87 -14.11
C ALA A 201 11.26 -18.54 -14.41
N VAL A 202 11.83 -17.57 -13.69
CA VAL A 202 13.21 -17.10 -13.93
C VAL A 202 14.01 -17.00 -12.64
N SER A 203 15.31 -17.32 -12.75
CA SER A 203 16.36 -17.03 -11.78
C SER A 203 17.47 -16.30 -12.51
N ILE A 204 17.87 -15.11 -12.02
CA ILE A 204 18.82 -14.22 -12.69
C ILE A 204 19.99 -13.96 -11.73
N ALA A 205 21.20 -14.08 -12.24
CA ALA A 205 22.43 -13.86 -11.47
C ALA A 205 22.46 -12.46 -10.83
N CYS A 206 22.82 -12.37 -9.55
CA CYS A 206 22.96 -11.13 -8.80
C CYS A 206 24.39 -10.97 -8.30
N ALA A 207 24.68 -9.93 -7.51
CA ALA A 207 26.01 -9.71 -6.93
C ALA A 207 26.43 -10.91 -6.07
N GLU A 208 27.74 -11.10 -5.95
CA GLU A 208 28.31 -12.12 -5.05
C GLU A 208 27.77 -11.96 -3.62
N GLY A 209 27.41 -13.06 -2.99
CA GLY A 209 26.81 -13.10 -1.65
C GLY A 209 25.33 -12.68 -1.59
N ILE A 210 24.75 -12.25 -2.69
CA ILE A 210 23.34 -11.87 -2.78
C ILE A 210 22.54 -12.95 -3.51
N ARG A 211 21.43 -13.41 -2.94
CA ARG A 211 20.53 -14.35 -3.60
C ARG A 211 20.12 -13.83 -4.97
N PRO A 212 19.89 -14.72 -5.96
CA PRO A 212 19.49 -14.33 -7.31
C PRO A 212 18.19 -13.53 -7.31
N VAL A 213 17.91 -12.84 -8.40
CA VAL A 213 16.57 -12.34 -8.68
C VAL A 213 15.72 -13.52 -9.14
N THR A 214 14.66 -13.81 -8.43
CA THR A 214 13.70 -14.85 -8.84
C THR A 214 12.33 -14.24 -9.04
N GLY A 215 11.56 -14.81 -9.95
CA GLY A 215 10.22 -14.33 -10.23
C GLY A 215 9.65 -14.91 -11.52
N TYR A 216 8.65 -14.23 -12.04
CA TYR A 216 7.95 -14.65 -13.24
C TYR A 216 8.04 -13.56 -14.32
N LEU A 217 8.49 -13.97 -15.50
CA LEU A 217 8.60 -13.14 -16.70
C LEU A 217 7.48 -13.48 -17.67
N SER A 218 6.60 -12.52 -17.95
CA SER A 218 5.56 -12.62 -18.96
C SER A 218 5.97 -11.86 -20.21
N ILE A 219 5.86 -12.51 -21.37
CA ILE A 219 6.15 -11.92 -22.69
C ILE A 219 4.93 -12.08 -23.59
N PRO A 220 4.43 -11.02 -24.26
CA PRO A 220 3.36 -11.14 -25.24
C PRO A 220 3.73 -12.08 -26.38
N VAL A 221 2.82 -12.97 -26.81
CA VAL A 221 3.05 -13.91 -27.95
C VAL A 221 3.32 -13.16 -29.24
N ALA A 222 2.72 -11.97 -29.43
CA ALA A 222 2.98 -11.14 -30.61
C ALA A 222 4.45 -10.67 -30.74
N ALA A 223 5.29 -10.88 -29.71
CA ALA A 223 6.74 -10.67 -29.81
C ALA A 223 7.42 -11.67 -30.79
N ASP A 224 6.82 -12.85 -31.01
CA ASP A 224 7.33 -13.85 -31.98
C ASP A 224 7.24 -13.34 -33.42
N GLU A 225 6.31 -12.42 -33.68
CA GLU A 225 6.14 -11.74 -34.97
C GLU A 225 7.09 -10.53 -35.10
N GLY A 226 8.05 -10.37 -34.19
CA GLY A 226 9.02 -9.28 -34.18
C GLY A 226 8.53 -7.96 -33.53
N LYS A 227 7.32 -7.94 -32.96
CA LYS A 227 6.80 -6.77 -32.23
C LYS A 227 7.63 -6.51 -30.98
N LYS A 228 7.83 -5.22 -30.67
CA LYS A 228 8.53 -4.74 -29.48
C LYS A 228 7.56 -4.12 -28.49
N PHE A 229 7.85 -4.28 -27.21
CA PHE A 229 6.94 -3.90 -26.13
C PHE A 229 7.64 -3.05 -25.07
N PRO A 230 6.92 -2.16 -24.37
CA PRO A 230 7.35 -1.64 -23.09
C PRO A 230 7.70 -2.78 -22.12
N ALA A 231 8.63 -2.56 -21.21
CA ALA A 231 8.95 -3.50 -20.15
C ALA A 231 8.60 -2.94 -18.79
N ARG A 232 8.10 -3.80 -17.89
CA ARG A 232 7.65 -3.43 -16.54
C ARG A 232 8.26 -4.34 -15.49
N LEU A 233 8.83 -3.73 -14.45
CA LEU A 233 9.15 -4.38 -13.21
C LEU A 233 7.95 -4.27 -12.24
N GLU A 234 7.45 -5.39 -11.75
CA GLU A 234 6.46 -5.43 -10.68
C GLU A 234 7.06 -5.96 -9.39
N THR A 235 6.78 -5.26 -8.29
CA THR A 235 7.26 -5.58 -6.97
C THR A 235 6.10 -5.73 -5.98
N HIS A 236 6.29 -6.56 -4.95
CA HIS A 236 5.22 -6.89 -4.00
C HIS A 236 5.39 -6.22 -2.64
N GLY A 237 4.30 -6.15 -1.87
CA GLY A 237 4.27 -5.64 -0.50
C GLY A 237 5.09 -6.50 0.46
N TYR A 238 5.25 -6.02 1.71
CA TYR A 238 5.95 -6.77 2.76
C TYR A 238 5.30 -8.13 2.98
N SER A 239 6.13 -9.16 3.07
CA SER A 239 5.70 -10.50 3.45
C SER A 239 6.74 -11.14 4.36
N GLY A 240 6.42 -11.32 5.63
CA GLY A 240 7.21 -12.12 6.58
C GLY A 240 7.15 -13.62 6.27
N ASN A 241 6.18 -14.02 5.46
CA ASN A 241 6.15 -15.30 4.79
C ASN A 241 6.61 -15.06 3.34
N PRO A 242 7.80 -15.51 2.93
CA PRO A 242 8.35 -15.28 1.60
C PRO A 242 7.61 -16.06 0.50
N GLY A 243 6.33 -16.38 0.72
CA GLY A 243 5.48 -17.09 -0.22
C GLY A 243 5.37 -16.43 -1.59
N PHE A 244 4.92 -17.21 -2.56
CA PHE A 244 4.77 -16.78 -3.93
C PHE A 244 3.67 -15.77 -4.12
N HIS A 245 3.97 -14.71 -4.83
CA HIS A 245 2.99 -14.05 -5.65
C HIS A 245 2.98 -14.71 -7.04
N MET A 246 2.26 -15.85 -7.15
CA MET A 246 2.01 -16.44 -8.46
C MET A 246 1.37 -15.38 -9.38
N PRO A 247 1.79 -15.31 -10.64
CA PRO A 247 1.22 -14.38 -11.59
C PRO A 247 -0.27 -14.68 -11.82
N GLY A 248 -1.12 -13.92 -11.17
CA GLY A 248 -2.56 -13.93 -11.40
C GLY A 248 -2.97 -12.64 -12.08
N GLY A 249 -3.42 -12.67 -13.31
CA GLY A 249 -4.05 -11.52 -13.98
C GLY A 249 -3.18 -10.27 -14.23
N TRP A 250 -1.90 -10.26 -13.88
CA TRP A 250 -0.99 -9.15 -14.16
C TRP A 250 -0.23 -9.32 -15.49
N ALA A 251 -0.21 -10.53 -16.07
CA ALA A 251 0.34 -10.74 -17.40
C ALA A 251 -0.46 -9.93 -18.43
N ARG A 252 0.23 -9.11 -19.23
CA ARG A 252 -0.38 -8.15 -20.14
C ARG A 252 0.03 -8.45 -21.58
N GLU A 253 -0.92 -8.32 -22.49
CA GLU A 253 -0.68 -8.53 -23.93
C GLU A 253 0.10 -7.37 -24.58
N THR A 254 0.21 -6.25 -23.85
CA THR A 254 0.81 -5.00 -24.36
C THR A 254 2.13 -4.64 -23.71
N GLU A 255 2.61 -5.43 -22.74
CA GLU A 255 3.83 -5.17 -21.99
C GLU A 255 4.56 -6.47 -21.66
N ILE A 256 5.88 -6.44 -21.64
CA ILE A 256 6.70 -7.44 -20.96
C ILE A 256 6.62 -7.14 -19.46
N VAL A 257 6.35 -8.13 -18.64
CA VAL A 257 6.26 -7.94 -17.19
C VAL A 257 7.19 -8.91 -16.47
N LEU A 258 8.10 -8.39 -15.66
CA LEU A 258 8.90 -9.18 -14.72
C LEU A 258 8.42 -8.89 -13.31
N ASN A 259 7.73 -9.86 -12.71
CA ASN A 259 7.30 -9.80 -11.30
C ASN A 259 8.33 -10.54 -10.45
N ILE A 260 9.01 -9.83 -9.55
CA ILE A 260 10.10 -10.40 -8.75
C ILE A 260 9.70 -10.68 -7.31
N ASN A 261 10.33 -11.72 -6.73
CA ASN A 261 10.32 -11.95 -5.29
C ASN A 261 11.39 -11.08 -4.61
N ALA A 262 11.02 -10.38 -3.55
CA ALA A 262 11.94 -9.49 -2.83
C ALA A 262 13.12 -10.22 -2.16
N HIS A 263 13.01 -11.53 -1.95
CA HIS A 263 13.95 -12.34 -1.16
C HIS A 263 14.88 -13.21 -2.00
N GLY A 264 14.63 -13.36 -3.31
CA GLY A 264 15.36 -14.30 -4.16
C GLY A 264 15.04 -15.76 -3.80
N MET A 265 13.76 -16.06 -3.56
CA MET A 265 13.27 -17.39 -3.20
C MET A 265 13.36 -18.35 -4.39
N LYS A 266 13.82 -19.60 -4.16
CA LYS A 266 13.74 -20.66 -5.16
C LYS A 266 12.29 -20.93 -5.57
N LEU A 267 12.02 -21.06 -6.87
CA LEU A 267 10.66 -21.21 -7.39
C LEU A 267 10.26 -22.70 -7.50
N PRO A 268 8.95 -23.06 -7.40
CA PRO A 268 8.50 -24.44 -7.61
C PRO A 268 8.94 -25.00 -8.95
N ALA A 269 8.96 -24.19 -10.02
CA ALA A 269 9.45 -24.60 -11.33
C ALA A 269 10.93 -25.05 -11.34
N PHE A 270 11.68 -24.70 -10.30
CA PHE A 270 13.08 -25.12 -10.09
C PHE A 270 13.20 -26.17 -8.97
N GLY A 271 12.10 -26.87 -8.65
CA GLY A 271 12.07 -27.90 -7.63
C GLY A 271 12.20 -27.35 -6.19
N ALA A 272 11.62 -26.17 -5.91
CA ALA A 272 11.51 -25.69 -4.53
C ALA A 272 10.63 -26.61 -3.69
N THR A 273 11.06 -26.90 -2.48
CA THR A 273 10.36 -27.71 -1.48
C THR A 273 9.86 -26.83 -0.32
N ASP A 274 9.04 -27.38 0.55
CA ASP A 274 8.64 -26.72 1.80
C ASP A 274 9.85 -26.47 2.71
N ASP A 275 10.87 -27.35 2.67
CA ASP A 275 12.11 -27.19 3.42
C ASP A 275 12.92 -25.99 2.89
N ASP A 276 13.06 -25.82 1.55
CA ASP A 276 13.68 -24.63 0.96
C ASP A 276 12.98 -23.34 1.41
N LEU A 277 11.64 -23.39 1.53
CA LEU A 277 10.84 -22.25 1.97
C LEU A 277 11.06 -21.96 3.46
N GLU A 278 11.12 -22.99 4.30
CA GLU A 278 11.37 -22.81 5.74
C GLU A 278 12.80 -22.34 5.99
N GLU A 279 13.80 -22.87 5.31
CA GLU A 279 15.17 -22.39 5.36
C GLU A 279 15.25 -20.90 5.00
N LEU A 280 14.57 -20.49 3.93
CA LEU A 280 14.49 -19.08 3.56
C LEU A 280 13.86 -18.24 4.68
N ARG A 281 12.73 -18.68 5.26
CA ARG A 281 12.06 -17.97 6.36
C ARG A 281 12.98 -17.75 7.55
N GLN A 282 13.80 -18.72 7.89
CA GLN A 282 14.77 -18.59 8.99
C GLN A 282 15.93 -17.67 8.58
N SER A 283 16.47 -17.83 7.38
CA SER A 283 17.64 -17.09 6.90
C SER A 283 17.41 -15.59 6.65
N ILE A 284 16.15 -15.15 6.49
CA ILE A 284 15.83 -13.72 6.37
C ILE A 284 15.61 -13.04 7.72
N LYS A 285 15.50 -13.80 8.82
CA LYS A 285 15.44 -13.24 10.17
C LYS A 285 16.82 -12.85 10.66
N SER A 286 16.86 -11.88 11.56
CA SER A 286 18.08 -11.48 12.27
C SER A 286 17.73 -11.26 13.75
N ASN A 287 18.48 -11.88 14.67
CA ASN A 287 18.28 -11.81 16.12
C ASN A 287 16.80 -12.06 16.53
N GLY A 288 16.14 -13.06 15.90
CA GLY A 288 14.75 -13.43 16.15
C GLY A 288 13.71 -12.45 15.60
N ARG A 289 14.14 -11.36 14.95
CA ARG A 289 13.27 -10.36 14.33
C ARG A 289 13.02 -10.70 12.86
N SER A 290 11.89 -10.26 12.35
CA SER A 290 11.60 -10.30 10.90
C SER A 290 12.63 -9.49 10.13
N TYR A 291 12.83 -9.81 8.84
CA TYR A 291 13.79 -9.08 8.00
C TYR A 291 13.55 -7.56 8.03
N ALA A 292 14.63 -6.81 7.96
CA ALA A 292 14.70 -5.35 8.05
C ALA A 292 14.35 -4.74 9.43
N PHE A 293 13.92 -5.52 10.43
CA PHE A 293 13.53 -4.99 11.75
C PHE A 293 14.62 -5.13 12.83
N ASP A 294 15.77 -5.69 12.51
CA ASP A 294 16.87 -5.80 13.46
C ASP A 294 17.78 -4.57 13.40
N PRO A 295 17.80 -3.72 14.45
CA PRO A 295 18.66 -2.53 14.46
C PRO A 295 20.15 -2.86 14.45
N VAL A 296 20.57 -4.05 14.91
CA VAL A 296 21.97 -4.47 14.88
C VAL A 296 22.39 -4.76 13.44
N GLN A 297 21.59 -5.51 12.68
CA GLN A 297 21.81 -5.74 11.26
C GLN A 297 21.78 -4.43 10.47
N ASN A 298 20.88 -3.53 10.84
CA ASN A 298 20.66 -2.24 10.16
C ASN A 298 21.68 -1.16 10.57
N ALA A 299 22.59 -1.42 11.51
CA ALA A 299 23.60 -0.44 11.92
C ALA A 299 24.69 -0.23 10.85
N ASP A 300 24.91 -1.21 9.99
CA ASP A 300 25.83 -1.14 8.85
C ASP A 300 25.02 -1.22 7.54
N PRO A 301 25.18 -0.25 6.63
CA PRO A 301 24.43 -0.25 5.38
C PRO A 301 24.77 -1.43 4.46
N GLU A 302 25.95 -2.03 4.56
CA GLU A 302 26.30 -3.19 3.73
C GLU A 302 25.65 -4.50 4.22
N THR A 303 25.38 -4.61 5.51
CA THR A 303 24.73 -5.78 6.13
C THR A 303 23.21 -5.65 6.24
N ALA A 304 22.68 -4.44 6.11
CA ALA A 304 21.25 -4.19 6.13
C ALA A 304 20.51 -5.04 5.08
N TYR A 305 19.42 -5.68 5.47
CA TYR A 305 18.68 -6.58 4.59
C TYR A 305 18.27 -5.93 3.26
N PHE A 306 17.97 -4.65 3.30
CA PHE A 306 17.58 -3.87 2.13
C PHE A 306 18.68 -3.76 1.06
N ASN A 307 19.97 -3.92 1.42
CA ASN A 307 21.07 -3.89 0.44
C ASN A 307 20.83 -4.90 -0.69
N GLY A 308 20.62 -6.16 -0.34
CA GLY A 308 20.34 -7.20 -1.32
C GLY A 308 19.04 -6.97 -2.10
N MET A 309 18.04 -6.34 -1.49
CA MET A 309 16.78 -6.04 -2.18
C MET A 309 16.98 -4.97 -3.27
N VAL A 310 17.72 -3.89 -2.99
CA VAL A 310 18.03 -2.85 -3.98
C VAL A 310 18.83 -3.43 -5.15
N LEU A 311 19.85 -4.28 -4.86
CA LEU A 311 20.65 -4.92 -5.89
C LEU A 311 19.81 -5.84 -6.80
N ARG A 312 18.85 -6.58 -6.23
CA ARG A 312 17.89 -7.38 -7.02
C ARG A 312 16.98 -6.51 -7.88
N VAL A 313 16.48 -5.38 -7.37
CA VAL A 313 15.67 -4.43 -8.16
C VAL A 313 16.45 -3.92 -9.36
N LYS A 314 17.67 -3.44 -9.14
CA LYS A 314 18.53 -2.96 -10.22
C LYS A 314 18.85 -4.07 -11.24
N ARG A 315 19.20 -5.27 -10.78
CA ARG A 315 19.48 -6.42 -11.64
C ARG A 315 18.24 -6.83 -12.49
N ALA A 316 17.05 -6.77 -11.93
CA ALA A 316 15.81 -7.05 -12.67
C ALA A 316 15.59 -6.06 -13.82
N LEU A 317 15.85 -4.77 -13.59
CA LEU A 317 15.78 -3.75 -14.63
C LEU A 317 16.84 -3.97 -15.72
N GLN A 318 18.08 -4.28 -15.32
CA GLN A 318 19.15 -4.62 -16.26
C GLN A 318 18.75 -5.82 -17.13
N CYS A 319 18.15 -6.87 -16.53
CA CYS A 319 17.67 -8.04 -17.27
C CYS A 319 16.57 -7.65 -18.26
N LEU A 320 15.56 -6.87 -17.88
CA LEU A 320 14.52 -6.42 -18.81
C LEU A 320 15.09 -5.71 -20.03
N LYS A 321 16.16 -4.94 -19.85
CA LYS A 321 16.83 -4.20 -20.93
C LYS A 321 17.60 -5.10 -21.90
N THR A 322 17.97 -6.33 -21.51
CA THR A 322 18.62 -7.30 -22.39
C THR A 322 17.65 -8.08 -23.28
N LEU A 323 16.35 -8.01 -23.01
CA LEU A 323 15.36 -8.76 -23.74
C LEU A 323 15.21 -8.21 -25.17
N LYS A 324 15.34 -9.09 -26.17
CA LYS A 324 15.17 -8.71 -27.57
C LYS A 324 13.77 -8.18 -27.89
N GLU A 325 12.77 -8.52 -27.08
CA GLU A 325 11.38 -8.12 -27.19
C GLU A 325 11.10 -6.71 -26.65
N TRP A 326 12.01 -6.16 -25.86
CA TRP A 326 11.88 -4.80 -25.34
C TRP A 326 12.01 -3.75 -26.46
N ASN A 327 11.23 -2.66 -26.37
CA ASN A 327 11.22 -1.59 -27.37
C ASN A 327 12.39 -0.60 -27.25
N GLY A 328 13.31 -0.80 -26.30
CA GLY A 328 14.52 0.00 -26.13
C GLY A 328 14.33 1.35 -25.41
N LYS A 329 13.10 1.74 -25.05
CA LYS A 329 12.81 3.08 -24.47
C LYS A 329 11.89 3.08 -23.29
N ASP A 330 10.80 2.31 -23.29
CA ASP A 330 9.75 2.36 -22.28
C ASP A 330 10.01 1.31 -21.20
N LEU A 331 10.51 1.77 -20.04
CA LEU A 331 10.80 0.95 -18.88
C LEU A 331 10.00 1.45 -17.68
N TYR A 332 9.13 0.61 -17.12
CA TYR A 332 8.19 0.95 -16.08
C TYR A 332 8.47 0.19 -14.79
N ALA A 333 8.11 0.76 -13.65
CA ALA A 333 8.14 0.09 -12.36
C ALA A 333 6.84 0.36 -11.58
N ASN A 334 6.30 -0.65 -10.89
CA ASN A 334 5.15 -0.43 -10.02
C ASN A 334 5.10 -1.40 -8.84
N GLY A 335 4.49 -0.94 -7.75
CA GLY A 335 4.25 -1.74 -6.56
C GLY A 335 3.55 -0.95 -5.47
N GLY A 336 3.13 -1.66 -4.42
CA GLY A 336 2.48 -1.06 -3.26
C GLY A 336 3.20 -1.39 -1.96
N SER A 337 3.15 -0.49 -0.97
CA SER A 337 3.78 -0.66 0.33
C SER A 337 5.30 -0.86 0.19
N GLN A 338 5.87 -1.99 0.64
CA GLN A 338 7.26 -2.35 0.35
C GLN A 338 7.54 -2.39 -1.18
N GLY A 339 6.57 -2.84 -1.98
CA GLY A 339 6.69 -2.77 -3.44
C GLY A 339 6.77 -1.33 -3.95
N GLY A 340 6.06 -0.41 -3.30
CA GLY A 340 6.18 1.03 -3.56
C GLY A 340 7.57 1.56 -3.24
N LEU A 341 8.18 1.16 -2.12
CA LEU A 341 9.58 1.46 -1.81
C LEU A 341 10.52 0.97 -2.92
N GLN A 342 10.37 -0.30 -3.33
CA GLN A 342 11.16 -0.89 -4.41
C GLN A 342 10.94 -0.17 -5.76
N THR A 343 9.73 0.34 -6.00
CA THR A 343 9.42 1.17 -7.18
C THR A 343 10.20 2.48 -7.17
N ILE A 344 10.32 3.15 -6.01
CA ILE A 344 11.14 4.37 -5.87
C ILE A 344 12.63 4.05 -6.04
N TRP A 345 13.13 2.94 -5.48
CA TRP A 345 14.50 2.48 -5.74
C TRP A 345 14.74 2.22 -7.23
N ALA A 346 13.79 1.57 -7.91
CA ALA A 346 13.87 1.31 -9.35
C ALA A 346 13.97 2.60 -10.17
N ALA A 347 13.19 3.62 -9.81
CA ALA A 347 13.21 4.90 -10.51
C ALA A 347 14.51 5.69 -10.26
N GLY A 348 15.08 5.59 -9.04
CA GLY A 348 16.28 6.33 -8.64
C GLY A 348 17.61 5.62 -8.90
N CYS A 349 17.63 4.32 -9.28
CA CYS A 349 18.86 3.54 -9.39
C CYS A 349 19.66 3.71 -10.71
N GLY A 350 19.26 4.64 -11.57
CA GLY A 350 20.01 4.99 -12.77
C GLY A 350 19.80 4.05 -13.97
N GLU A 351 18.77 3.18 -13.97
CA GLU A 351 18.49 2.23 -15.07
C GLU A 351 17.57 2.78 -16.16
N GLY A 352 17.15 4.04 -16.08
CA GLY A 352 16.35 4.68 -17.12
C GLY A 352 14.87 4.33 -17.06
N VAL A 353 14.32 4.14 -15.86
CA VAL A 353 12.87 4.00 -15.67
C VAL A 353 12.18 5.26 -16.15
N THR A 354 11.20 5.11 -17.04
CA THR A 354 10.45 6.21 -17.66
C THR A 354 9.11 6.47 -16.97
N ARG A 355 8.60 5.48 -16.24
CA ARG A 355 7.38 5.61 -15.43
C ARG A 355 7.47 4.76 -14.16
N ALA A 356 7.17 5.39 -13.02
CA ALA A 356 7.11 4.76 -11.71
C ALA A 356 5.74 5.00 -11.07
N ASP A 357 4.99 3.92 -10.79
CA ASP A 357 3.68 3.95 -10.15
C ASP A 357 3.79 3.32 -8.75
N SER A 358 4.01 4.13 -7.73
CA SER A 358 4.12 3.69 -6.33
C SER A 358 2.80 3.93 -5.60
N ALA A 359 2.29 2.94 -4.87
CA ALA A 359 1.11 3.07 -4.03
C ALA A 359 1.48 2.90 -2.55
N ILE A 360 0.94 3.75 -1.65
CA ILE A 360 1.15 3.59 -0.20
C ILE A 360 2.62 3.25 0.11
N THR A 361 3.55 4.08 -0.36
CA THR A 361 4.99 3.81 -0.32
C THR A 361 5.49 3.67 1.11
N TRP A 362 6.09 2.51 1.42
CA TRP A 362 6.65 2.24 2.75
C TRP A 362 8.05 2.87 2.90
N CYS A 363 8.51 3.05 4.14
CA CYS A 363 9.84 3.58 4.47
C CYS A 363 10.12 4.95 3.85
N CYS A 364 9.18 5.88 3.96
CA CYS A 364 9.36 7.28 3.61
C CYS A 364 9.67 8.08 4.87
N ASP A 365 10.87 8.68 4.96
CA ASP A 365 11.36 9.46 6.09
C ASP A 365 11.33 8.65 7.40
N MET A 366 12.01 7.51 7.40
CA MET A 366 12.05 6.54 8.53
C MET A 366 12.50 7.16 9.84
N HIS A 367 13.39 8.17 9.82
CA HIS A 367 13.85 8.88 11.00
C HIS A 367 12.68 9.53 11.76
N SER A 368 11.83 10.29 11.09
CA SER A 368 10.72 10.99 11.74
C SER A 368 9.69 10.04 12.35
N HIS A 369 9.51 8.86 11.75
CA HIS A 369 8.58 7.86 12.26
C HIS A 369 9.08 7.17 13.52
N ALA A 370 10.39 6.99 13.67
CA ALA A 370 10.96 6.32 14.82
C ALA A 370 10.69 7.07 16.14
N ASP A 371 10.65 8.41 16.08
CA ASP A 371 10.61 9.23 17.28
C ASP A 371 9.22 9.72 17.71
N ARG A 372 8.22 9.71 16.81
CA ARG A 372 6.99 10.48 17.02
C ARG A 372 5.72 9.61 17.13
N LEU A 373 4.87 9.69 16.13
CA LEU A 373 3.58 9.00 16.10
C LEU A 373 3.70 7.49 16.11
N ALA A 374 4.78 6.97 15.59
CA ALA A 374 5.06 5.56 15.50
C ALA A 374 4.87 4.81 16.81
N LYS A 375 5.25 5.41 17.92
CA LYS A 375 5.11 4.80 19.26
C LYS A 375 3.67 4.81 19.77
N LYS A 376 2.79 5.64 19.21
CA LYS A 376 1.40 5.81 19.66
C LYS A 376 0.35 5.44 18.61
N ALA A 377 0.73 5.37 17.34
CA ALA A 377 -0.20 4.94 16.30
C ALA A 377 -0.45 3.44 16.42
N SER A 378 -1.69 3.04 16.38
CA SER A 378 -2.14 1.63 16.47
C SER A 378 -1.75 0.76 15.26
N SER A 379 -0.86 1.20 14.41
CA SER A 379 -0.44 0.54 13.17
C SER A 379 0.46 -0.69 13.37
N GLY A 380 0.53 -1.20 14.61
CA GLY A 380 1.05 -2.54 14.86
C GLY A 380 2.53 -2.77 14.58
N GLY A 381 3.38 -1.74 14.65
CA GLY A 381 4.83 -1.95 14.64
C GLY A 381 5.46 -2.10 13.26
N TRP A 382 4.87 -1.53 12.23
CA TRP A 382 5.43 -1.50 10.87
C TRP A 382 6.54 -0.45 10.67
N TYR A 383 7.24 -0.08 11.77
CA TYR A 383 8.33 0.89 11.76
C TYR A 383 9.68 0.19 11.87
N ILE A 384 10.50 0.37 10.86
CA ILE A 384 11.89 -0.05 10.90
C ILE A 384 12.59 0.74 12.01
N PRO A 385 13.27 0.11 12.97
CA PRO A 385 14.08 0.82 13.94
C PRO A 385 15.13 1.67 13.23
N TRP A 386 15.14 2.96 13.53
CA TRP A 386 16.06 3.88 12.88
C TRP A 386 17.50 3.63 13.30
N THR A 387 18.38 3.63 12.31
CA THR A 387 19.83 3.80 12.41
C THR A 387 20.25 4.73 11.28
N GLU A 388 21.39 5.39 11.39
CA GLU A 388 21.89 6.28 10.33
C GLU A 388 22.07 5.53 8.99
N ALA A 389 22.40 4.25 9.05
CA ALA A 389 22.53 3.39 7.86
C ALA A 389 21.19 3.20 7.13
N MET A 390 20.05 3.36 7.79
CA MET A 390 18.74 3.28 7.11
C MET A 390 18.49 4.46 6.17
N GLY A 391 19.23 5.55 6.32
CA GLY A 391 19.20 6.67 5.38
C GLY A 391 19.59 6.29 3.95
N TYR A 392 20.41 5.24 3.75
CA TYR A 392 20.74 4.74 2.41
C TYR A 392 19.58 4.02 1.72
N TYR A 393 18.55 3.64 2.46
CA TYR A 393 17.40 2.86 1.95
C TYR A 393 16.08 3.63 1.97
N ASP A 394 16.07 4.79 2.64
CA ASP A 394 14.88 5.62 2.76
C ASP A 394 14.40 6.12 1.39
N ALA A 395 13.11 5.93 1.11
CA ALA A 395 12.51 6.30 -0.17
C ALA A 395 12.73 7.78 -0.52
N VAL A 396 12.75 8.69 0.48
CA VAL A 396 12.91 10.14 0.23
C VAL A 396 14.29 10.50 -0.33
N ASN A 397 15.33 9.75 0.04
CA ASN A 397 16.68 9.96 -0.48
C ASN A 397 16.84 9.43 -1.90
N TRP A 398 16.22 8.29 -2.21
CA TRP A 398 16.16 7.77 -3.58
C TRP A 398 15.33 8.66 -4.52
N ALA A 399 14.27 9.25 -4.01
CA ALA A 399 13.40 10.15 -4.78
C ALA A 399 14.18 11.31 -5.41
N LYS A 400 15.17 11.86 -4.73
CA LYS A 400 16.04 12.95 -5.22
C LYS A 400 16.82 12.57 -6.50
N ARG A 401 17.00 11.27 -6.77
CA ARG A 401 17.74 10.72 -7.92
C ARG A 401 16.84 10.31 -9.07
N ILE A 402 15.52 10.46 -8.92
CA ILE A 402 14.58 10.17 -10.01
C ILE A 402 14.77 11.22 -11.11
N PRO A 403 15.03 10.80 -12.37
CA PRO A 403 15.13 11.76 -13.47
C PRO A 403 13.84 12.56 -13.67
N THR A 404 13.94 13.84 -13.96
CA THR A 404 12.77 14.70 -14.21
C THR A 404 11.90 14.24 -15.39
N ALA A 405 12.48 13.51 -16.34
CA ALA A 405 11.76 12.88 -17.44
C ALA A 405 10.93 11.65 -16.99
N CYS A 406 11.25 11.03 -15.86
CA CYS A 406 10.49 9.90 -15.33
C CYS A 406 9.12 10.39 -14.83
N ARG A 407 8.04 9.83 -15.39
CA ARG A 407 6.71 10.08 -14.86
C ARG A 407 6.54 9.30 -13.55
N THR A 408 6.48 10.02 -12.43
CA THR A 408 6.39 9.42 -11.10
C THR A 408 5.03 9.67 -10.48
N ASN A 409 4.28 8.61 -10.19
CA ASN A 409 2.95 8.70 -9.61
C ASN A 409 2.93 8.00 -8.24
N ILE A 410 2.48 8.73 -7.20
CA ILE A 410 2.07 8.14 -5.93
C ILE A 410 0.57 7.90 -6.06
N THR A 411 0.19 6.71 -6.49
CA THR A 411 -1.16 6.40 -6.96
C THR A 411 -2.19 6.30 -5.84
N ARG A 412 -1.75 6.11 -4.60
CA ARG A 412 -2.58 6.16 -3.40
C ARG A 412 -1.74 6.60 -2.19
N ALA A 413 -2.20 7.63 -1.49
CA ALA A 413 -1.69 8.13 -0.23
C ALA A 413 -2.88 8.27 0.74
N GLY A 414 -3.04 7.35 1.68
CA GLY A 414 -4.14 7.38 2.65
C GLY A 414 -3.89 8.38 3.75
N LEU A 415 -4.85 9.28 4.02
CA LEU A 415 -4.74 10.23 5.14
C LEU A 415 -4.90 9.55 6.52
N GLY A 416 -5.40 8.32 6.56
CA GLY A 416 -5.45 7.44 7.74
C GLY A 416 -4.44 6.28 7.69
N ASP A 417 -3.54 6.25 6.69
CA ASP A 417 -2.54 5.18 6.58
C ASP A 417 -1.30 5.49 7.42
N TYR A 418 -1.26 4.97 8.64
CA TYR A 418 -0.10 5.11 9.52
C TYR A 418 0.84 3.88 9.52
N CYS A 419 0.65 2.94 8.60
CA CYS A 419 1.72 2.05 8.13
C CYS A 419 2.71 2.79 7.21
N CYS A 420 2.16 3.66 6.33
CA CYS A 420 2.90 4.53 5.41
C CYS A 420 2.43 5.97 5.65
N PRO A 421 2.90 6.62 6.73
CA PRO A 421 2.32 7.86 7.23
C PRO A 421 2.26 9.00 6.21
N PRO A 422 1.19 9.81 6.23
CA PRO A 422 1.02 10.94 5.32
C PRO A 422 2.21 11.90 5.29
N MET A 423 2.81 12.20 6.44
CA MET A 423 4.00 13.06 6.51
C MET A 423 5.17 12.51 5.69
N GLY A 424 5.45 11.20 5.78
CA GLY A 424 6.50 10.58 5.00
C GLY A 424 6.22 10.62 3.51
N LEU A 425 4.94 10.40 3.11
CA LEU A 425 4.52 10.49 1.71
C LEU A 425 4.59 11.92 1.16
N ALA A 426 4.28 12.94 1.98
CA ALA A 426 4.45 14.34 1.58
C ALA A 426 5.93 14.69 1.39
N LYS A 427 6.81 14.25 2.30
CA LYS A 427 8.27 14.43 2.16
C LYS A 427 8.83 13.69 0.95
N LEU A 428 8.34 12.48 0.66
CA LEU A 428 8.65 11.76 -0.58
C LEU A 428 8.26 12.59 -1.80
N TRP A 429 7.01 13.08 -1.84
CA TRP A 429 6.50 13.93 -2.91
C TRP A 429 7.34 15.18 -3.12
N ASN A 430 7.68 15.88 -2.03
CA ASN A 430 8.50 17.10 -2.08
C ASN A 430 9.92 16.81 -2.59
N SER A 431 10.43 15.59 -2.37
CA SER A 431 11.79 15.17 -2.77
C SER A 431 11.90 14.73 -4.24
N ILE A 432 10.79 14.39 -4.92
CA ILE A 432 10.81 14.01 -6.34
C ILE A 432 11.05 15.27 -7.20
N PRO A 433 12.12 15.30 -8.04
CA PRO A 433 12.44 16.46 -8.87
C PRO A 433 11.41 16.73 -9.97
N GLY A 434 11.28 17.99 -10.37
CA GLY A 434 10.47 18.42 -11.53
C GLY A 434 8.97 18.31 -11.30
N SER A 435 8.21 18.50 -12.40
CA SER A 435 6.74 18.57 -12.40
C SER A 435 6.06 17.33 -12.99
N ASN A 436 6.82 16.38 -13.56
CA ASN A 436 6.27 15.16 -14.17
C ASN A 436 5.90 14.12 -13.09
N LYS A 437 5.12 14.54 -12.10
CA LYS A 437 4.72 13.74 -10.95
C LYS A 437 3.27 13.98 -10.56
N SER A 438 2.63 12.98 -9.93
CA SER A 438 1.30 13.09 -9.36
C SER A 438 1.18 12.33 -8.04
N ILE A 439 0.33 12.82 -7.14
CA ILE A 439 -0.04 12.13 -5.90
C ILE A 439 -1.55 12.14 -5.73
N VAL A 440 -2.11 11.02 -5.28
CA VAL A 440 -3.55 10.88 -5.02
C VAL A 440 -3.75 10.68 -3.52
N TRP A 441 -4.21 11.72 -2.86
CA TRP A 441 -4.60 11.65 -1.45
C TRP A 441 -6.01 11.09 -1.29
N VAL A 442 -6.19 10.23 -0.29
CA VAL A 442 -7.44 9.50 -0.08
C VAL A 442 -7.87 9.65 1.38
N GLN A 443 -8.91 10.47 1.59
CA GLN A 443 -9.48 10.69 2.91
C GLN A 443 -10.16 9.42 3.43
N GLY A 444 -9.94 9.08 4.70
CA GLY A 444 -10.51 7.89 5.32
C GLY A 444 -9.85 6.57 4.92
N SER A 445 -8.77 6.60 4.13
CA SER A 445 -8.05 5.39 3.70
C SER A 445 -6.94 5.02 4.67
N GLU A 446 -7.02 3.82 5.21
CA GLU A 446 -5.92 3.13 5.88
C GLU A 446 -5.10 2.28 4.89
N HIS A 447 -4.05 1.61 5.38
CA HIS A 447 -3.15 0.78 4.56
C HIS A 447 -3.88 -0.28 3.72
N GLY A 448 -4.74 -1.04 4.34
CA GLY A 448 -5.53 -2.11 3.71
C GLY A 448 -6.96 -1.71 3.33
N TYR A 449 -7.37 -0.46 3.55
CA TYR A 449 -8.75 -0.03 3.42
C TYR A 449 -8.90 1.24 2.60
N VAL A 450 -9.86 1.24 1.70
CA VAL A 450 -10.33 2.42 0.97
C VAL A 450 -11.84 2.54 1.23
N PRO A 451 -12.32 3.70 1.70
CA PRO A 451 -13.74 3.82 2.04
C PRO A 451 -14.65 3.80 0.80
N PRO A 452 -15.93 3.37 0.95
CA PRO A 452 -16.88 3.21 -0.16
C PRO A 452 -17.06 4.45 -1.03
N GLN A 453 -16.87 5.66 -0.50
CA GLN A 453 -16.95 6.91 -1.28
C GLN A 453 -15.98 6.96 -2.48
N TYR A 454 -14.99 6.07 -2.53
CA TYR A 454 -14.03 5.95 -3.63
C TYR A 454 -14.19 4.64 -4.40
N GLU A 455 -15.29 3.91 -4.18
CA GLU A 455 -15.57 2.68 -4.91
C GLU A 455 -15.61 2.92 -6.42
N GLY A 456 -15.04 1.98 -7.18
CA GLY A 456 -14.90 2.09 -8.63
C GLY A 456 -13.78 2.99 -9.13
N ARG A 457 -13.04 3.70 -8.26
CA ARG A 457 -11.85 4.44 -8.67
C ARG A 457 -10.67 3.50 -8.90
N ASP A 458 -10.13 3.55 -10.09
CA ASP A 458 -8.88 2.83 -10.42
C ASP A 458 -7.66 3.71 -10.06
N PHE A 459 -7.18 3.58 -8.84
CA PHE A 459 -5.99 4.30 -8.37
C PHE A 459 -4.72 4.00 -9.18
N LYS A 460 -4.69 2.88 -9.93
CA LYS A 460 -3.55 2.54 -10.79
C LYS A 460 -3.47 3.38 -12.05
N LYS A 461 -4.58 3.95 -12.49
CA LYS A 461 -4.61 4.79 -13.70
C LYS A 461 -4.17 6.22 -13.46
N GLY A 462 -3.97 6.61 -12.21
CA GLY A 462 -3.79 8.00 -11.82
C GLY A 462 -5.07 8.81 -12.13
N ILE A 463 -5.49 9.69 -11.27
CA ILE A 463 -6.59 10.60 -11.62
C ILE A 463 -6.00 11.52 -12.71
N GLY A 464 -6.41 11.29 -13.95
CA GLY A 464 -6.15 12.22 -15.03
C GLY A 464 -6.88 13.51 -14.71
N LYS A 465 -6.11 14.57 -14.49
CA LYS A 465 -6.42 15.97 -14.16
C LYS A 465 -7.06 16.21 -12.81
#